data_e0246c5dcd56065e4971f97bb2b5595e
#
_entry.id   e0246c5dcd56065e4971f97bb2b5595e
#
_cell.length_a   1.000
_cell.length_b   1.000
_cell.length_c   1.000
_cell.angle_alpha   90.00
_cell.angle_beta   90.00
_cell.angle_gamma   90.00
#
_symmetry.space_group_name_H-M   'P 1'
#
loop_
_entity.id
_entity.type
_entity.pdbx_description
1 polymer ?
#
loop_
_entity_poly.entity_id
_entity_poly.type
_entity_poly.pdbx_seq_one_letter_code
_entity_poly.pdbx_strand_id
1 'polypeptide(L)'
;RPGGIGGTDLYSAKMNSRGRFYNVRSLGTEINTTGNEMFPYVSEDGALYFSSDGHPGFGQLDLFVARRKNGKTTVENLGQPMNSEADDFGLYLFRLDRGFFTSNRDGGAGDDDIYTFVNEDPDLRIVNYFLDGVTMTPDPEADRELRVLPRVQVKLLDQEGEVLDEELTQDDGRFSFRVYENENYNLVAERQGGEEQFLITRSEYTTMDKAINRDTLTDLVTNVRFDTLMVLEKIEKNKIFVLENIYYDLDRDEIRTDAARELNKLVTILQDNPELKIELSSHTDDRNTDAYNLDLS
;
A
#
# COMPACT_ATOMS: atom_id res chain seq x y z
N ARG A 1 12.07 4.98 21.80
CA ARG A 1 10.76 4.52 22.27
C ARG A 1 10.93 3.16 22.97
N PRO A 2 10.19 2.85 24.08
CA PRO A 2 10.25 1.53 24.68
C PRO A 2 9.94 0.42 23.65
N GLY A 3 10.81 -0.60 23.58
CA GLY A 3 10.70 -1.68 22.59
C GLY A 3 11.42 -1.39 21.27
N GLY A 4 12.29 -0.38 21.22
CA GLY A 4 13.22 -0.18 20.13
C GLY A 4 14.28 -1.29 20.01
N ILE A 5 15.06 -1.25 18.93
CA ILE A 5 16.10 -2.25 18.64
C ILE A 5 17.44 -1.79 19.24
N GLY A 6 17.74 -0.49 19.12
CA GLY A 6 19.01 0.10 19.54
C GLY A 6 18.90 1.28 20.47
N GLY A 7 19.79 2.23 20.33
CA GLY A 7 19.81 3.48 21.07
C GLY A 7 18.69 4.40 20.63
N THR A 8 18.83 5.01 19.47
CA THR A 8 17.78 5.80 18.80
C THR A 8 17.29 5.05 17.59
N ASP A 9 15.99 4.85 17.46
CA ASP A 9 15.37 4.16 16.32
C ASP A 9 14.43 5.08 15.55
N LEU A 10 14.28 4.83 14.26
CA LEU A 10 13.33 5.52 13.39
C LEU A 10 11.97 4.83 13.37
N TYR A 11 10.93 5.65 13.43
CA TYR A 11 9.53 5.24 13.37
C TYR A 11 8.78 6.06 12.32
N SER A 12 7.81 5.47 11.67
CA SER A 12 6.83 6.17 10.86
C SER A 12 5.52 6.36 11.64
N ALA A 13 4.79 7.41 11.29
CA ALA A 13 3.43 7.64 11.78
C ALA A 13 2.63 8.38 10.70
N LYS A 14 1.34 8.09 10.60
CA LYS A 14 0.42 8.87 9.77
C LYS A 14 -0.13 10.05 10.56
N MET A 15 -0.49 11.13 9.88
CA MET A 15 -1.08 12.32 10.49
C MET A 15 -2.45 12.57 9.86
N ASN A 16 -3.49 12.68 10.68
CA ASN A 16 -4.82 13.00 10.20
C ASN A 16 -4.99 14.50 9.91
N SER A 17 -6.13 14.89 9.32
CA SER A 17 -6.46 16.29 8.99
C SER A 17 -6.50 17.23 10.20
N ARG A 18 -6.57 16.70 11.44
CA ARG A 18 -6.53 17.48 12.69
C ARG A 18 -5.11 17.57 13.29
N GLY A 19 -4.08 17.14 12.56
CA GLY A 19 -2.68 17.17 13.01
C GLY A 19 -2.32 16.12 14.05
N ARG A 20 -3.14 15.08 14.27
CA ARG A 20 -2.83 14.01 15.23
C ARG A 20 -2.12 12.86 14.54
N PHE A 21 -1.04 12.40 15.15
CA PHE A 21 -0.31 11.22 14.68
C PHE A 21 -1.00 9.93 15.15
N TYR A 22 -1.08 8.97 14.26
CA TYR A 22 -1.62 7.64 14.50
C TYR A 22 -0.82 6.59 13.71
N ASN A 23 -1.09 5.31 13.93
CA ASN A 23 -0.43 4.19 13.26
C ASN A 23 1.11 4.28 13.32
N VAL A 24 1.64 4.46 14.54
CA VAL A 24 3.09 4.58 14.78
C VAL A 24 3.73 3.21 14.66
N ARG A 25 4.67 3.05 13.71
CA ARG A 25 5.36 1.78 13.41
C ARG A 25 6.87 1.98 13.40
N SER A 26 7.61 1.00 13.93
CA SER A 26 9.05 0.92 13.71
C SER A 26 9.33 0.69 12.22
N LEU A 27 10.42 1.24 11.72
CA LEU A 27 10.86 1.02 10.34
C LEU A 27 11.56 -0.35 10.13
N GLY A 28 11.64 -1.17 11.20
CA GLY A 28 12.15 -2.54 11.11
C GLY A 28 13.67 -2.65 11.21
N THR A 29 14.14 -3.89 11.15
CA THR A 29 15.56 -4.25 11.34
C THR A 29 16.43 -3.98 10.12
N GLU A 30 15.86 -3.73 8.96
CA GLU A 30 16.60 -3.28 7.78
C GLU A 30 17.12 -1.85 7.93
N ILE A 31 16.38 -1.00 8.68
CA ILE A 31 16.72 0.41 8.90
C ILE A 31 17.29 0.62 10.28
N ASN A 32 16.63 0.10 11.33
CA ASN A 32 17.08 0.26 12.71
C ASN A 32 18.05 -0.85 13.11
N THR A 33 19.13 -0.46 13.74
CA THR A 33 20.23 -1.34 14.20
C THR A 33 20.34 -1.32 15.72
N THR A 34 21.36 -1.93 16.27
CA THR A 34 21.71 -1.80 17.70
C THR A 34 22.37 -0.47 18.04
N GLY A 35 22.74 0.32 17.06
CA GLY A 35 23.29 1.68 17.18
C GLY A 35 22.21 2.74 17.27
N ASN A 36 22.50 3.88 16.66
CA ASN A 36 21.61 5.03 16.60
C ASN A 36 21.26 5.33 15.15
N GLU A 37 19.98 5.48 14.86
CA GLU A 37 19.47 5.99 13.61
C GLU A 37 18.80 7.35 13.88
N MET A 38 19.32 8.40 13.23
CA MET A 38 18.97 9.80 13.51
C MET A 38 18.78 10.61 12.23
N PHE A 39 18.26 11.83 12.38
CA PHE A 39 18.13 12.82 11.30
C PHE A 39 17.39 12.31 10.06
N PRO A 40 16.18 11.70 10.19
CA PRO A 40 15.46 11.19 9.05
C PRO A 40 14.96 12.31 8.15
N TYR A 41 15.14 12.16 6.84
CA TYR A 41 14.61 13.03 5.82
C TYR A 41 14.02 12.19 4.68
N VAL A 42 12.78 12.45 4.30
CA VAL A 42 12.15 11.79 3.15
C VAL A 42 12.16 12.75 1.97
N SER A 43 12.82 12.35 0.91
CA SER A 43 12.92 13.14 -0.32
C SER A 43 11.65 13.02 -1.18
N GLU A 44 11.53 13.88 -2.19
CA GLU A 44 10.37 13.91 -3.11
C GLU A 44 10.20 12.61 -3.90
N ASP A 45 11.29 11.85 -4.13
CA ASP A 45 11.25 10.51 -4.72
C ASP A 45 10.82 9.42 -3.73
N GLY A 46 10.54 9.80 -2.46
CA GLY A 46 10.15 8.91 -1.39
C GLY A 46 11.28 8.05 -0.82
N ALA A 47 12.54 8.34 -1.15
CA ALA A 47 13.67 7.74 -0.49
C ALA A 47 13.83 8.33 0.92
N LEU A 48 14.13 7.48 1.90
CA LEU A 48 14.43 7.90 3.27
C LEU A 48 15.95 8.04 3.42
N TYR A 49 16.39 9.25 3.68
CA TYR A 49 17.78 9.53 4.09
C TYR A 49 17.85 9.60 5.61
N PHE A 50 18.92 9.08 6.19
CA PHE A 50 19.13 9.09 7.62
C PHE A 50 20.63 8.95 7.93
N SER A 51 21.01 9.19 9.18
CA SER A 51 22.36 8.98 9.66
C SER A 51 22.37 7.84 10.65
N SER A 52 23.41 7.00 10.62
CA SER A 52 23.55 5.86 11.52
C SER A 52 25.01 5.61 11.89
N ASP A 53 25.22 5.23 13.15
CA ASP A 53 26.48 4.68 13.68
C ASP A 53 26.44 3.14 13.82
N GLY A 54 25.32 2.52 13.48
CA GLY A 54 25.10 1.08 13.62
C GLY A 54 25.19 0.31 12.30
N HIS A 55 25.01 0.95 11.17
CA HIS A 55 25.25 0.37 9.84
C HIS A 55 26.75 0.44 9.49
N PRO A 56 27.27 -0.46 8.64
CA PRO A 56 28.66 -0.40 8.18
C PRO A 56 28.94 0.92 7.45
N GLY A 57 29.92 1.69 7.94
CA GLY A 57 30.24 3.04 7.46
C GLY A 57 31.72 3.33 7.48
N PHE A 58 32.08 4.62 7.33
CA PHE A 58 33.41 5.15 7.30
C PHE A 58 33.80 5.81 8.63
N GLY A 59 32.83 6.49 9.26
CA GLY A 59 33.02 7.25 10.50
C GLY A 59 32.16 6.71 11.67
N GLN A 60 31.68 7.63 12.50
CA GLN A 60 30.74 7.32 13.56
C GLN A 60 29.32 7.42 12.98
N LEU A 61 28.84 8.64 12.71
CA LEU A 61 27.58 8.81 11.97
C LEU A 61 27.86 8.93 10.48
N ASP A 62 27.32 8.05 9.71
CA ASP A 62 27.36 8.07 8.24
C ASP A 62 25.95 8.28 7.67
N LEU A 63 25.87 8.88 6.50
CA LEU A 63 24.65 9.11 5.73
C LEU A 63 24.29 7.86 4.94
N PHE A 64 23.03 7.45 5.08
CA PHE A 64 22.45 6.31 4.37
C PHE A 64 21.20 6.73 3.62
N VAL A 65 20.86 5.96 2.60
CA VAL A 65 19.57 6.04 1.91
C VAL A 65 18.87 4.70 1.94
N ALA A 66 17.63 4.70 2.39
CA ALA A 66 16.72 3.54 2.31
C ALA A 66 15.70 3.74 1.22
N ARG A 67 15.53 2.72 0.37
CA ARG A 67 14.51 2.65 -0.67
C ARG A 67 13.67 1.41 -0.47
N ARG A 68 12.34 1.57 -0.58
CA ARG A 68 11.41 0.44 -0.51
C ARG A 68 10.77 0.20 -1.87
N LYS A 69 10.93 -1.01 -2.39
CA LYS A 69 10.30 -1.45 -3.64
C LYS A 69 9.73 -2.84 -3.44
N ASN A 70 8.45 -3.06 -3.81
CA ASN A 70 7.76 -4.35 -3.72
C ASN A 70 7.91 -5.02 -2.33
N GLY A 71 7.65 -4.25 -1.26
CA GLY A 71 7.75 -4.71 0.12
C GLY A 71 9.17 -4.86 0.67
N LYS A 72 10.18 -4.90 -0.19
CA LYS A 72 11.59 -5.04 0.20
C LYS A 72 12.24 -3.68 0.42
N THR A 73 12.90 -3.51 1.56
CA THR A 73 13.72 -2.34 1.87
C THR A 73 15.18 -2.65 1.56
N THR A 74 15.86 -1.72 0.88
CA THR A 74 17.31 -1.73 0.71
C THR A 74 17.90 -0.50 1.40
N VAL A 75 19.01 -0.65 2.11
CA VAL A 75 19.76 0.43 2.73
C VAL A 75 21.15 0.48 2.11
N GLU A 76 21.53 1.67 1.66
CA GLU A 76 22.81 1.91 1.00
C GLU A 76 23.53 3.05 1.70
N ASN A 77 24.85 2.88 1.96
CA ASN A 77 25.74 3.95 2.41
C ASN A 77 25.97 4.91 1.24
N LEU A 78 25.88 6.22 1.45
CA LEU A 78 26.08 7.21 0.38
C LEU A 78 27.54 7.29 -0.10
N GLY A 79 28.47 6.67 0.64
CA GLY A 79 29.86 6.61 0.24
C GLY A 79 30.58 7.97 0.25
N GLN A 80 31.81 7.94 -0.17
CA GLN A 80 32.60 9.18 -0.35
C GLN A 80 32.18 9.88 -1.65
N PRO A 81 32.16 11.22 -1.71
CA PRO A 81 32.62 12.16 -0.67
C PRO A 81 31.54 12.58 0.34
N MET A 82 30.34 12.00 0.27
CA MET A 82 29.27 12.35 1.20
C MET A 82 29.62 11.94 2.63
N ASN A 83 30.12 10.73 2.81
CA ASN A 83 30.62 10.21 4.07
C ASN A 83 32.14 10.32 4.19
N SER A 84 32.63 10.47 5.41
CA SER A 84 34.05 10.61 5.78
C SER A 84 34.36 9.74 7.00
N GLU A 85 35.56 9.86 7.56
CA GLU A 85 35.97 9.24 8.83
C GLU A 85 35.35 9.95 10.06
N ALA A 86 34.71 11.09 9.85
CA ALA A 86 34.07 11.91 10.87
C ALA A 86 32.57 11.61 10.98
N ASP A 87 31.80 12.42 11.74
CA ASP A 87 30.35 12.37 11.72
C ASP A 87 29.79 13.10 10.50
N ASP A 88 28.93 12.43 9.74
CA ASP A 88 28.23 12.98 8.61
C ASP A 88 26.73 12.79 8.81
N PHE A 89 25.95 13.89 8.91
CA PHE A 89 24.56 13.80 9.34
C PHE A 89 23.69 14.94 8.82
N GLY A 90 22.36 14.79 9.01
CA GLY A 90 21.39 15.85 8.77
C GLY A 90 21.25 16.24 7.31
N LEU A 91 21.31 15.27 6.38
CA LEU A 91 21.12 15.52 4.96
C LEU A 91 19.74 16.07 4.67
N TYR A 92 19.68 17.10 3.84
CA TYR A 92 18.48 17.70 3.31
C TYR A 92 18.64 18.03 1.82
N LEU A 93 17.71 17.60 0.99
CA LEU A 93 17.64 17.95 -0.43
C LEU A 93 16.61 19.07 -0.62
N PHE A 94 17.02 20.20 -1.16
CA PHE A 94 16.10 21.26 -1.62
C PHE A 94 15.73 21.12 -3.10
N ARG A 95 16.44 20.24 -3.82
CA ARG A 95 16.12 19.66 -5.13
C ARG A 95 16.73 18.27 -5.16
N LEU A 96 16.27 17.39 -6.03
CA LEU A 96 16.85 16.04 -6.17
C LEU A 96 18.33 16.02 -6.48
N ASP A 97 18.79 17.04 -7.24
CA ASP A 97 20.16 17.17 -7.69
C ASP A 97 21.09 17.90 -6.71
N ARG A 98 20.56 18.48 -5.61
CA ARG A 98 21.37 19.27 -4.69
C ARG A 98 20.77 19.42 -3.30
N GLY A 99 21.65 19.58 -2.34
CA GLY A 99 21.27 19.71 -0.95
C GLY A 99 22.40 20.17 -0.08
N PHE A 100 22.25 19.94 1.19
CA PHE A 100 23.27 20.15 2.19
C PHE A 100 23.24 19.02 3.24
N PHE A 101 24.33 18.86 3.94
CA PHE A 101 24.46 17.98 5.10
C PHE A 101 25.45 18.61 6.09
N THR A 102 25.50 18.10 7.30
CA THR A 102 26.39 18.56 8.34
C THR A 102 27.52 17.54 8.53
N SER A 103 28.71 18.04 8.77
CA SER A 103 29.89 17.18 9.04
C SER A 103 30.89 17.90 9.93
N ASN A 104 31.56 17.14 10.80
CA ASN A 104 32.70 17.60 11.60
C ASN A 104 34.06 17.13 11.04
N ARG A 105 34.09 16.87 9.70
CA ARG A 105 35.31 16.46 9.00
C ARG A 105 36.41 17.53 9.02
N ASP A 106 37.63 17.08 8.93
CA ASP A 106 38.81 17.99 8.85
C ASP A 106 38.68 18.99 7.68
N GLY A 107 39.12 20.22 7.93
CA GLY A 107 39.11 21.31 6.96
C GLY A 107 37.92 22.24 7.02
N GLY A 108 37.01 22.02 7.95
CA GLY A 108 35.93 22.92 8.27
C GLY A 108 36.34 24.14 9.08
N ALA A 109 35.39 25.01 9.41
CA ALA A 109 35.64 26.23 10.20
C ALA A 109 35.34 26.05 11.69
N GLY A 110 34.52 25.05 12.06
CA GLY A 110 34.09 24.75 13.41
C GLY A 110 34.14 23.26 13.72
N ASP A 111 33.38 22.84 14.76
CA ASP A 111 33.19 21.42 15.08
C ASP A 111 32.25 20.79 14.06
N ASP A 112 31.06 21.36 13.88
CA ASP A 112 30.07 20.94 12.91
C ASP A 112 29.90 22.04 11.85
N ASP A 113 30.14 21.70 10.58
CA ASP A 113 29.99 22.60 9.45
C ASP A 113 28.95 22.12 8.46
N ILE A 114 28.30 23.06 7.78
CA ILE A 114 27.31 22.74 6.73
C ILE A 114 28.00 22.70 5.38
N TYR A 115 27.93 21.56 4.73
CA TYR A 115 28.41 21.31 3.39
C TYR A 115 27.28 21.29 2.39
N THR A 116 27.50 21.84 1.20
CA THR A 116 26.59 21.76 0.07
C THR A 116 27.14 20.80 -0.97
N PHE A 117 26.23 20.13 -1.68
CA PHE A 117 26.58 19.24 -2.77
C PHE A 117 25.67 19.40 -3.97
N VAL A 118 26.17 19.00 -5.13
CA VAL A 118 25.41 18.87 -6.38
C VAL A 118 25.62 17.45 -6.89
N ASN A 119 24.53 16.74 -7.16
CA ASN A 119 24.57 15.49 -7.89
C ASN A 119 24.52 15.81 -9.40
N GLU A 120 25.55 15.44 -10.11
CA GLU A 120 25.73 15.73 -11.53
C GLU A 120 25.09 14.66 -12.45
N ASP A 121 24.35 13.69 -11.88
CA ASP A 121 23.64 12.69 -12.69
C ASP A 121 22.62 13.39 -13.61
N PRO A 122 22.76 13.26 -14.94
CA PRO A 122 21.92 13.97 -15.89
C PRO A 122 20.48 13.45 -15.93
N ASP A 123 20.19 12.24 -15.42
CA ASP A 123 18.86 11.62 -15.48
C ASP A 123 18.24 11.37 -14.10
N LEU A 124 17.95 12.47 -13.40
CA LEU A 124 17.28 12.44 -12.09
C LEU A 124 15.74 12.52 -12.19
N ARG A 125 15.14 12.29 -13.36
CA ARG A 125 13.68 12.35 -13.50
C ARG A 125 13.01 11.16 -12.83
N ILE A 126 12.23 11.46 -11.80
CA ILE A 126 11.55 10.48 -10.97
C ILE A 126 10.04 10.58 -11.19
N VAL A 127 9.42 9.45 -11.40
CA VAL A 127 7.96 9.32 -11.43
C VAL A 127 7.54 8.51 -10.22
N ASN A 128 6.75 9.14 -9.35
CA ASN A 128 6.10 8.47 -8.23
C ASN A 128 4.67 8.14 -8.63
N TYR A 129 4.26 6.91 -8.37
CA TYR A 129 2.90 6.47 -8.60
C TYR A 129 2.20 6.22 -7.27
N PHE A 130 0.98 6.72 -7.14
CA PHE A 130 0.14 6.54 -5.97
C PHE A 130 -1.21 5.97 -6.38
N LEU A 131 -1.70 5.04 -5.59
CA LEU A 131 -3.06 4.52 -5.68
C LEU A 131 -3.86 5.09 -4.52
N ASP A 132 -4.68 6.09 -4.83
CA ASP A 132 -5.59 6.73 -3.88
C ASP A 132 -6.94 6.05 -3.95
N GLY A 133 -7.56 5.80 -2.81
CA GLY A 133 -8.85 5.17 -2.78
C GLY A 133 -9.75 5.66 -1.65
N VAL A 134 -11.02 5.25 -1.76
CA VAL A 134 -12.03 5.52 -0.74
C VAL A 134 -12.77 4.21 -0.44
N THR A 135 -13.02 3.95 0.84
CA THR A 135 -13.85 2.84 1.29
C THR A 135 -15.29 3.32 1.48
N MET A 136 -16.22 2.63 0.86
CA MET A 136 -17.65 2.96 0.84
C MET A 136 -18.52 1.74 1.10
N THR A 137 -19.78 1.98 1.38
CA THR A 137 -20.80 0.94 1.49
C THR A 137 -22.12 1.46 0.89
N PRO A 138 -23.02 0.59 0.40
CA PRO A 138 -24.35 1.01 -0.02
C PRO A 138 -25.09 1.77 1.09
N ASP A 139 -25.74 2.87 0.75
CA ASP A 139 -26.55 3.64 1.68
C ASP A 139 -27.92 2.95 1.84
N PRO A 140 -28.30 2.53 3.06
CA PRO A 140 -29.57 1.85 3.28
C PRO A 140 -30.80 2.76 3.07
N GLU A 141 -30.61 4.09 3.10
CA GLU A 141 -31.70 5.07 2.96
C GLU A 141 -31.85 5.62 1.53
N ALA A 142 -30.84 5.38 0.67
CA ALA A 142 -30.83 5.89 -0.69
C ALA A 142 -30.49 4.78 -1.70
N ASP A 143 -31.46 4.45 -2.57
CA ASP A 143 -31.29 3.40 -3.59
C ASP A 143 -30.10 3.72 -4.50
N ARG A 144 -29.13 2.78 -4.57
CA ARG A 144 -27.92 2.83 -5.39
C ARG A 144 -26.90 3.92 -5.03
N GLU A 145 -27.09 4.67 -3.96
CA GLU A 145 -26.06 5.61 -3.48
C GLU A 145 -25.05 4.89 -2.57
N LEU A 146 -23.84 5.45 -2.54
CA LEU A 146 -22.78 4.95 -1.67
C LEU A 146 -22.47 6.01 -0.61
N ARG A 147 -22.25 5.55 0.61
CA ARG A 147 -21.77 6.39 1.71
C ARG A 147 -20.37 5.97 2.13
N VAL A 148 -19.59 6.90 2.65
CA VAL A 148 -18.24 6.62 3.18
C VAL A 148 -18.33 5.62 4.33
N LEU A 149 -17.45 4.62 4.29
CA LEU A 149 -17.28 3.63 5.35
C LEU A 149 -15.90 3.85 6.02
N PRO A 150 -15.84 4.48 7.21
CA PRO A 150 -14.59 4.67 7.93
C PRO A 150 -14.14 3.41 8.68
N ARG A 151 -12.90 3.41 9.20
CA ARG A 151 -12.28 2.33 9.99
C ARG A 151 -12.20 1.01 9.23
N VAL A 152 -11.87 1.06 7.97
CA VAL A 152 -11.58 -0.10 7.14
C VAL A 152 -10.07 -0.28 7.08
N GLN A 153 -9.59 -1.46 7.45
CA GLN A 153 -8.21 -1.86 7.21
C GLN A 153 -8.08 -2.23 5.74
N VAL A 154 -7.35 -1.45 4.99
CA VAL A 154 -7.02 -1.74 3.59
C VAL A 154 -5.58 -2.23 3.53
N LYS A 155 -5.35 -3.33 2.83
CA LYS A 155 -4.04 -3.91 2.58
C LYS A 155 -3.76 -3.91 1.08
N LEU A 156 -2.55 -3.51 0.72
CA LEU A 156 -2.00 -3.67 -0.62
C LEU A 156 -1.11 -4.91 -0.63
N LEU A 157 -1.37 -5.84 -1.51
CA LEU A 157 -0.61 -7.09 -1.65
C LEU A 157 -0.03 -7.19 -3.07
N ASP A 158 1.05 -7.97 -3.19
CA ASP A 158 1.56 -8.40 -4.50
C ASP A 158 0.73 -9.57 -5.08
N GLN A 159 1.19 -10.16 -6.19
CA GLN A 159 0.54 -11.30 -6.83
C GLN A 159 0.68 -12.60 -6.03
N GLU A 160 1.73 -12.73 -5.22
CA GLU A 160 2.00 -13.85 -4.34
C GLU A 160 1.18 -13.80 -3.05
N GLY A 161 0.51 -12.66 -2.78
CA GLY A 161 -0.32 -12.44 -1.60
C GLY A 161 0.45 -11.87 -0.40
N GLU A 162 1.70 -11.45 -0.59
CA GLU A 162 2.48 -10.79 0.45
C GLU A 162 2.03 -9.35 0.64
N VAL A 163 1.90 -8.92 1.90
CA VAL A 163 1.45 -7.55 2.23
C VAL A 163 2.57 -6.55 1.99
N LEU A 164 2.39 -5.68 1.01
CA LEU A 164 3.32 -4.60 0.68
C LEU A 164 3.14 -3.37 1.57
N ASP A 165 1.88 -2.99 1.84
CA ASP A 165 1.51 -1.88 2.71
C ASP A 165 0.09 -2.08 3.25
N GLU A 166 -0.25 -1.36 4.34
CA GLU A 166 -1.60 -1.41 4.90
C GLU A 166 -1.97 -0.09 5.57
N GLU A 167 -3.25 0.27 5.49
CA GLU A 167 -3.79 1.48 6.08
C GLU A 167 -5.15 1.27 6.73
N LEU A 168 -5.35 1.82 7.92
CA LEU A 168 -6.66 1.93 8.54
C LEU A 168 -7.27 3.29 8.18
N THR A 169 -8.36 3.29 7.40
CA THR A 169 -9.03 4.51 6.96
C THR A 169 -9.63 5.29 8.12
N GLN A 170 -9.60 6.62 8.00
CA GLN A 170 -10.16 7.53 8.99
C GLN A 170 -11.63 7.87 8.64
N ASP A 171 -12.17 8.94 9.24
CA ASP A 171 -13.57 9.36 9.08
C ASP A 171 -13.97 9.68 7.62
N ASP A 172 -13.02 9.98 6.75
CA ASP A 172 -13.21 10.24 5.33
C ASP A 172 -13.10 9.00 4.43
N GLY A 173 -12.79 7.84 5.02
CA GLY A 173 -12.66 6.57 4.32
C GLY A 173 -11.50 6.49 3.34
N ARG A 174 -10.60 7.49 3.30
CA ARG A 174 -9.51 7.56 2.32
C ARG A 174 -8.32 6.72 2.73
N PHE A 175 -7.65 6.18 1.71
CA PHE A 175 -6.35 5.52 1.81
C PHE A 175 -5.47 5.90 0.62
N SER A 176 -4.15 5.78 0.77
CA SER A 176 -3.18 6.04 -0.29
C SER A 176 -1.99 5.12 -0.14
N PHE A 177 -1.66 4.41 -1.21
CA PHE A 177 -0.50 3.53 -1.27
C PHE A 177 0.47 4.01 -2.36
N ARG A 178 1.76 3.88 -2.10
CA ARG A 178 2.75 3.99 -3.15
C ARG A 178 2.74 2.70 -3.97
N VAL A 179 2.62 2.84 -5.30
CA VAL A 179 2.67 1.72 -6.26
C VAL A 179 3.80 1.95 -7.26
N TYR A 180 4.14 0.93 -8.03
CA TYR A 180 5.20 0.99 -9.05
C TYR A 180 4.63 0.74 -10.43
N GLU A 181 5.34 1.16 -11.45
CA GLU A 181 4.96 0.95 -12.85
C GLU A 181 5.07 -0.53 -13.24
N ASN A 182 4.17 -0.97 -14.14
CA ASN A 182 4.15 -2.33 -14.69
C ASN A 182 4.02 -3.45 -13.65
N GLU A 183 3.22 -3.21 -12.62
CA GLU A 183 2.95 -4.18 -11.55
C GLU A 183 1.44 -4.46 -11.44
N ASN A 184 1.12 -5.62 -10.90
CA ASN A 184 -0.24 -5.99 -10.51
C ASN A 184 -0.34 -6.09 -9.00
N TYR A 185 -1.45 -5.63 -8.46
CA TYR A 185 -1.70 -5.57 -7.04
C TYR A 185 -3.06 -6.17 -6.69
N ASN A 186 -3.14 -6.71 -5.48
CA ASN A 186 -4.38 -7.09 -4.85
C ASN A 186 -4.67 -6.14 -3.68
N LEU A 187 -5.89 -5.66 -3.60
CA LEU A 187 -6.39 -4.89 -2.47
C LEU A 187 -7.33 -5.77 -1.64
N VAL A 188 -7.16 -5.75 -0.33
CA VAL A 188 -8.06 -6.42 0.62
C VAL A 188 -8.54 -5.40 1.62
N ALA A 189 -9.86 -5.26 1.76
CA ALA A 189 -10.49 -4.33 2.68
C ALA A 189 -11.35 -5.08 3.70
N GLU A 190 -11.11 -4.82 4.99
CA GLU A 190 -11.80 -5.41 6.13
C GLU A 190 -12.21 -4.32 7.12
N ARG A 191 -13.48 -4.30 7.51
CA ARG A 191 -13.99 -3.35 8.50
C ARG A 191 -13.49 -3.70 9.90
N GLN A 192 -12.86 -2.74 10.58
CA GLN A 192 -12.35 -2.92 11.93
C GLN A 192 -13.33 -2.40 12.99
N GLY A 193 -13.88 -3.31 13.79
CA GLY A 193 -14.77 -3.00 14.91
C GLY A 193 -16.13 -2.42 14.50
N GLY A 194 -16.97 -2.14 15.49
CA GLY A 194 -18.34 -1.64 15.30
C GLY A 194 -19.39 -2.74 15.49
N GLU A 195 -20.67 -2.34 15.54
CA GLU A 195 -21.81 -3.26 15.70
C GLU A 195 -22.21 -3.90 14.36
N GLU A 196 -21.94 -3.21 13.26
CA GLU A 196 -22.23 -3.68 11.91
C GLU A 196 -21.05 -4.49 11.35
N GLN A 197 -21.35 -5.64 10.78
CA GLN A 197 -20.41 -6.52 10.11
C GLN A 197 -20.47 -6.33 8.59
N PHE A 198 -19.31 -6.40 7.94
CA PHE A 198 -19.15 -6.24 6.50
C PHE A 198 -18.37 -7.40 5.93
N LEU A 199 -18.66 -7.76 4.68
CA LEU A 199 -17.87 -8.72 3.94
C LEU A 199 -16.44 -8.18 3.72
N ILE A 200 -15.45 -9.04 3.90
CA ILE A 200 -14.09 -8.75 3.42
C ILE A 200 -14.15 -8.65 1.90
N THR A 201 -13.67 -7.54 1.38
CA THR A 201 -13.74 -7.24 -0.05
C THR A 201 -12.36 -7.26 -0.65
N ARG A 202 -12.23 -7.91 -1.82
CA ARG A 202 -11.02 -7.95 -2.62
C ARG A 202 -11.21 -7.19 -3.93
N SER A 203 -10.16 -6.56 -4.41
CA SER A 203 -10.11 -5.90 -5.71
C SER A 203 -8.71 -6.04 -6.30
N GLU A 204 -8.63 -6.24 -7.60
CA GLU A 204 -7.38 -6.24 -8.34
C GLU A 204 -7.11 -4.85 -8.91
N TYR A 205 -5.86 -4.45 -8.93
CA TYR A 205 -5.43 -3.21 -9.55
C TYR A 205 -4.14 -3.44 -10.35
N THR A 206 -4.06 -2.84 -11.53
CA THR A 206 -2.87 -2.96 -12.38
C THR A 206 -2.34 -1.60 -12.79
N THR A 207 -1.01 -1.47 -12.77
CA THR A 207 -0.28 -0.36 -13.36
C THR A 207 0.39 -0.74 -14.69
N MET A 208 0.11 -1.95 -15.21
CA MET A 208 0.58 -2.37 -16.52
C MET A 208 0.13 -1.37 -17.58
N ASP A 209 1.04 -1.02 -18.49
CA ASP A 209 0.81 -0.06 -19.59
C ASP A 209 0.45 1.38 -19.13
N LYS A 210 0.64 1.69 -17.84
CA LYS A 210 0.39 3.04 -17.28
C LYS A 210 1.68 3.83 -17.02
N ALA A 211 2.83 3.30 -17.45
CA ALA A 211 4.12 3.98 -17.32
C ALA A 211 4.14 5.26 -18.16
N ILE A 212 4.66 6.34 -17.56
CA ILE A 212 4.83 7.62 -18.26
C ILE A 212 6.20 7.65 -18.93
N ASN A 213 6.23 8.13 -20.16
CA ASN A 213 7.50 8.39 -20.86
C ASN A 213 8.25 9.54 -20.15
N ARG A 214 9.36 9.22 -19.48
CA ARG A 214 10.18 10.16 -18.73
C ARG A 214 10.80 11.25 -19.59
N ASP A 215 11.07 10.98 -20.87
CA ASP A 215 11.65 11.96 -21.81
C ASP A 215 10.74 13.16 -22.07
N THR A 216 9.44 13.00 -21.85
CA THR A 216 8.45 14.07 -22.03
C THR A 216 8.23 14.95 -20.80
N LEU A 217 8.85 14.56 -19.66
CA LEU A 217 8.67 15.27 -18.40
C LEU A 217 9.57 16.52 -18.34
N THR A 218 9.02 17.62 -17.86
CA THR A 218 9.76 18.87 -17.61
C THR A 218 10.27 18.97 -16.19
N ASP A 219 9.58 18.30 -15.25
CA ASP A 219 9.90 18.34 -13.83
C ASP A 219 10.80 17.17 -13.44
N LEU A 220 11.69 17.41 -12.48
CA LEU A 220 12.53 16.34 -11.91
C LEU A 220 11.74 15.28 -11.16
N VAL A 221 10.62 15.68 -10.56
CA VAL A 221 9.69 14.76 -9.88
C VAL A 221 8.29 14.94 -10.42
N THR A 222 7.70 13.85 -10.87
CA THR A 222 6.31 13.80 -11.30
C THR A 222 5.54 12.82 -10.43
N ASN A 223 4.45 13.27 -9.83
CA ASN A 223 3.56 12.43 -9.04
C ASN A 223 2.32 12.07 -9.87
N VAL A 224 2.16 10.79 -10.13
CA VAL A 224 1.00 10.22 -10.84
C VAL A 224 0.07 9.61 -9.81
N ARG A 225 -1.21 9.97 -9.85
CA ARG A 225 -2.22 9.44 -8.95
C ARG A 225 -3.27 8.68 -9.73
N PHE A 226 -3.56 7.48 -9.27
CA PHE A 226 -4.63 6.63 -9.76
C PHE A 226 -5.71 6.55 -8.70
N ASP A 227 -6.97 6.54 -9.13
CA ASP A 227 -8.10 6.43 -8.22
C ASP A 227 -8.67 5.01 -8.21
N THR A 228 -9.12 4.56 -7.04
CA THR A 228 -9.83 3.30 -6.86
C THR A 228 -10.93 3.42 -5.81
N LEU A 229 -11.87 2.47 -5.83
CA LEU A 229 -13.00 2.42 -4.91
C LEU A 229 -13.12 1.01 -4.33
N MET A 230 -13.21 0.92 -3.00
CA MET A 230 -13.49 -0.32 -2.30
C MET A 230 -14.89 -0.24 -1.70
N VAL A 231 -15.83 -1.02 -2.25
CA VAL A 231 -17.21 -1.08 -1.74
C VAL A 231 -17.37 -2.33 -0.90
N LEU A 232 -17.66 -2.16 0.40
CA LEU A 232 -17.89 -3.24 1.33
C LEU A 232 -19.41 -3.43 1.55
N GLU A 233 -19.87 -4.64 1.30
CA GLU A 233 -21.26 -5.02 1.52
C GLU A 233 -21.50 -5.36 3.00
N LYS A 234 -22.54 -4.78 3.57
CA LYS A 234 -23.00 -5.11 4.92
C LYS A 234 -23.57 -6.53 4.96
N ILE A 235 -23.16 -7.30 5.98
CA ILE A 235 -23.73 -8.64 6.23
C ILE A 235 -25.10 -8.46 6.87
N GLU A 236 -26.12 -8.88 6.15
CA GLU A 236 -27.51 -8.83 6.60
C GLU A 236 -28.14 -10.22 6.52
N LYS A 237 -28.94 -10.55 7.53
CA LYS A 237 -29.63 -11.82 7.55
C LYS A 237 -30.68 -11.87 6.42
N ASN A 238 -30.70 -12.99 5.69
CA ASN A 238 -31.61 -13.24 4.57
C ASN A 238 -31.46 -12.25 3.39
N LYS A 239 -30.30 -11.63 3.23
CA LYS A 239 -29.98 -10.84 2.04
C LYS A 239 -29.87 -11.78 0.83
N ILE A 240 -30.57 -11.44 -0.24
CA ILE A 240 -30.56 -12.21 -1.49
C ILE A 240 -29.53 -11.59 -2.43
N PHE A 241 -28.64 -12.42 -2.94
CA PHE A 241 -27.71 -12.07 -3.99
C PHE A 241 -28.01 -12.89 -5.23
N VAL A 242 -28.07 -12.25 -6.38
CA VAL A 242 -28.21 -12.94 -7.65
C VAL A 242 -26.83 -13.20 -8.23
N LEU A 243 -26.52 -14.46 -8.48
CA LEU A 243 -25.33 -14.84 -9.22
C LEU A 243 -25.66 -14.78 -10.71
N GLU A 244 -25.07 -13.82 -11.40
CA GLU A 244 -25.26 -13.66 -12.84
C GLU A 244 -24.31 -14.61 -13.61
N ASN A 245 -24.68 -14.93 -14.86
CA ASN A 245 -23.84 -15.71 -15.77
C ASN A 245 -23.56 -17.17 -15.33
N ILE A 246 -24.40 -17.75 -14.47
CA ILE A 246 -24.38 -19.19 -14.18
C ILE A 246 -25.32 -19.89 -15.15
N TYR A 247 -24.78 -20.40 -16.24
CA TYR A 247 -25.55 -21.12 -17.25
C TYR A 247 -25.11 -22.59 -17.31
N TYR A 248 -26.07 -23.46 -17.63
CA TYR A 248 -25.85 -24.88 -17.88
C TYR A 248 -26.07 -25.20 -19.36
N ASP A 249 -25.44 -26.25 -19.85
CA ASP A 249 -25.76 -26.77 -21.16
C ASP A 249 -27.12 -27.48 -21.14
N LEU A 250 -27.78 -27.58 -22.31
CA LEU A 250 -29.11 -28.19 -22.40
C LEU A 250 -29.06 -29.63 -21.86
N ASP A 251 -29.97 -29.96 -20.96
CA ASP A 251 -30.10 -31.26 -20.30
C ASP A 251 -28.80 -31.73 -19.55
N ARG A 252 -28.05 -30.79 -18.99
CA ARG A 252 -26.87 -31.06 -18.20
C ARG A 252 -26.84 -30.30 -16.87
N ASP A 253 -26.33 -30.98 -15.84
CA ASP A 253 -26.05 -30.43 -14.51
C ASP A 253 -24.56 -30.08 -14.29
N GLU A 254 -23.71 -30.36 -15.29
CA GLU A 254 -22.28 -30.08 -15.21
C GLU A 254 -22.01 -28.57 -15.25
N ILE A 255 -21.20 -28.11 -14.29
CA ILE A 255 -20.78 -26.70 -14.20
C ILE A 255 -19.86 -26.35 -15.37
N ARG A 256 -20.26 -25.40 -16.19
CA ARG A 256 -19.48 -24.89 -17.30
C ARG A 256 -18.24 -24.09 -16.80
N THR A 257 -17.22 -24.00 -17.62
CA THR A 257 -15.98 -23.28 -17.27
C THR A 257 -16.21 -21.79 -17.01
N ASP A 258 -17.14 -21.16 -17.70
CA ASP A 258 -17.54 -19.77 -17.48
C ASP A 258 -18.29 -19.61 -16.16
N ALA A 259 -19.23 -20.48 -15.85
CA ALA A 259 -19.95 -20.53 -14.59
C ALA A 259 -19.00 -20.82 -13.40
N ALA A 260 -18.01 -21.70 -13.57
CA ALA A 260 -17.03 -22.00 -12.53
C ALA A 260 -16.23 -20.75 -12.09
N ARG A 261 -15.96 -19.80 -12.99
CA ARG A 261 -15.28 -18.54 -12.64
C ARG A 261 -16.14 -17.68 -11.70
N GLU A 262 -17.44 -17.59 -11.96
CA GLU A 262 -18.36 -16.84 -11.10
C GLU A 262 -18.55 -17.52 -9.74
N LEU A 263 -18.69 -18.86 -9.72
CA LEU A 263 -18.74 -19.62 -8.48
C LEU A 263 -17.46 -19.52 -7.65
N ASN A 264 -16.30 -19.45 -8.28
CA ASN A 264 -15.03 -19.28 -7.56
C ASN A 264 -14.96 -17.92 -6.82
N LYS A 265 -15.61 -16.86 -7.31
CA LYS A 265 -15.74 -15.60 -6.55
C LYS A 265 -16.50 -15.82 -5.24
N LEU A 266 -17.60 -16.60 -5.30
CA LEU A 266 -18.36 -16.95 -4.09
C LEU A 266 -17.52 -17.80 -3.12
N VAL A 267 -16.74 -18.76 -3.64
CA VAL A 267 -15.80 -19.55 -2.81
C VAL A 267 -14.82 -18.66 -2.08
N THR A 268 -14.23 -17.67 -2.77
CA THR A 268 -13.33 -16.69 -2.15
C THR A 268 -14.03 -15.89 -1.05
N ILE A 269 -15.25 -15.41 -1.30
CA ILE A 269 -16.03 -14.68 -0.29
C ILE A 269 -16.27 -15.54 0.95
N LEU A 270 -16.61 -16.82 0.78
CA LEU A 270 -16.84 -17.74 1.90
C LEU A 270 -15.56 -18.09 2.65
N GLN A 271 -14.42 -18.20 1.95
CA GLN A 271 -13.13 -18.45 2.56
C GLN A 271 -12.66 -17.23 3.40
N ASP A 272 -12.89 -16.02 2.89
CA ASP A 272 -12.56 -14.79 3.60
C ASP A 272 -13.52 -14.51 4.77
N ASN A 273 -14.75 -15.05 4.73
CA ASN A 273 -15.81 -14.84 5.72
C ASN A 273 -16.34 -16.17 6.26
N PRO A 274 -15.56 -16.92 7.07
CA PRO A 274 -15.90 -18.29 7.47
C PRO A 274 -17.17 -18.43 8.34
N GLU A 275 -17.61 -17.35 8.96
CA GLU A 275 -18.86 -17.33 9.75
C GLU A 275 -20.12 -17.16 8.88
N LEU A 276 -19.94 -16.85 7.59
CA LEU A 276 -21.05 -16.64 6.66
C LEU A 276 -21.72 -17.98 6.33
N LYS A 277 -23.04 -18.01 6.42
CA LYS A 277 -23.87 -19.15 5.99
C LYS A 277 -24.78 -18.70 4.86
N ILE A 278 -24.74 -19.43 3.77
CA ILE A 278 -25.53 -19.16 2.58
C ILE A 278 -26.44 -20.35 2.23
N GLU A 279 -27.50 -20.06 1.50
CA GLU A 279 -28.33 -21.04 0.80
C GLU A 279 -28.23 -20.71 -0.70
N LEU A 280 -27.92 -21.71 -1.50
CA LEU A 280 -27.88 -21.60 -2.95
C LEU A 280 -29.19 -22.17 -3.52
N SER A 281 -29.86 -21.41 -4.37
CA SER A 281 -31.04 -21.84 -5.09
C SER A 281 -30.78 -21.72 -6.59
N SER A 282 -31.15 -22.77 -7.32
CA SER A 282 -31.12 -22.78 -8.77
C SER A 282 -32.54 -23.03 -9.28
N HIS A 283 -32.84 -22.52 -10.47
CA HIS A 283 -34.14 -22.66 -11.09
C HIS A 283 -33.96 -23.09 -12.55
N THR A 284 -34.75 -24.11 -12.96
CA THR A 284 -34.88 -24.49 -14.38
C THR A 284 -35.93 -23.62 -15.05
N ASP A 285 -35.97 -23.61 -16.40
CA ASP A 285 -37.08 -23.02 -17.14
C ASP A 285 -38.35 -23.95 -17.10
N ASP A 286 -39.46 -23.48 -17.65
CA ASP A 286 -40.73 -24.14 -17.63
C ASP A 286 -40.99 -25.10 -18.83
N ARG A 287 -39.95 -25.47 -19.58
CA ARG A 287 -40.08 -26.20 -20.84
C ARG A 287 -40.35 -27.69 -20.70
N ASN A 288 -40.12 -28.27 -19.52
CA ASN A 288 -40.28 -29.68 -19.23
C ASN A 288 -41.35 -29.92 -18.11
N THR A 289 -41.52 -31.18 -17.69
CA THR A 289 -42.40 -31.52 -16.58
C THR A 289 -41.77 -31.06 -15.24
N ASP A 290 -42.63 -30.73 -14.26
CA ASP A 290 -42.19 -30.33 -12.93
C ASP A 290 -41.25 -31.38 -12.28
N ALA A 291 -41.54 -32.67 -12.47
CA ALA A 291 -40.73 -33.75 -11.92
C ALA A 291 -39.32 -33.79 -12.56
N TYR A 292 -39.22 -33.58 -13.87
CA TYR A 292 -37.94 -33.51 -14.57
C TYR A 292 -37.15 -32.27 -14.17
N ASN A 293 -37.83 -31.13 -14.10
CA ASN A 293 -37.20 -29.87 -13.71
C ASN A 293 -36.70 -29.89 -12.26
N LEU A 294 -37.41 -30.57 -11.37
CA LEU A 294 -36.97 -30.74 -9.97
C LEU A 294 -35.77 -31.68 -9.85
N ASP A 295 -35.66 -32.69 -10.71
CA ASP A 295 -34.50 -33.60 -10.74
C ASP A 295 -33.26 -32.95 -11.36
N LEU A 296 -33.46 -31.99 -12.27
CA LEU A 296 -32.40 -31.26 -12.94
C LEU A 296 -31.89 -30.06 -12.08
N SER A 297 -32.70 -29.45 -11.21
CA SER A 297 -32.33 -28.30 -10.36
C SER A 297 -31.56 -28.72 -9.09
#